data_e7198b664e5a3be84b75b60516242275
#
_entry.id   e7198b664e5a3be84b75b60516242275
#
_cell.length_a   1.000
_cell.length_b   1.000
_cell.length_c   1.000
_cell.angle_alpha   90.00
_cell.angle_beta   90.00
_cell.angle_gamma   90.00
#
_symmetry.space_group_name_H-M   'P 1'
#
loop_
_entity.id
_entity.type
_entity.pdbx_description
1 polymer ?
#
loop_
_entity_poly.entity_id
_entity_poly.type
_entity_poly.pdbx_seq_one_letter_code
_entity_poly.pdbx_strand_id
1 'polypeptide(L)'
;MREKVDYMHIILRGGLLAMVCALLSVVWVNDPMLPAGELSGQWLYLAKVAMGAAVGWVVLAFLYYRKGYDMGADFYQVVIWSFIVLAASEAIYGLRQLYGFTSSHHSLYSLTGSFFNPGPYSGYLAMIFPLCLDQWLRLRKRENKNWMEWTGYYGAVAVLFLILCVLPAGMSRSAWVAALISGIWVY
;
A
#
# COMPACT_ATOMS: atom_id res chain seq x y z
N MET A 1 -0.83 -11.18 -33.85
CA MET A 1 -2.12 -11.55 -33.24
C MET A 1 -2.41 -10.56 -32.11
N ARG A 2 -3.50 -9.78 -32.16
CA ARG A 2 -3.94 -8.99 -31.03
C ARG A 2 -4.49 -9.94 -29.99
N GLU A 3 -3.84 -10.05 -28.84
CA GLU A 3 -4.38 -10.77 -27.69
C GLU A 3 -5.75 -10.18 -27.35
N LYS A 4 -6.80 -10.99 -27.37
CA LYS A 4 -8.14 -10.54 -26.98
C LYS A 4 -8.09 -10.16 -25.52
N VAL A 5 -8.30 -8.89 -25.21
CA VAL A 5 -8.38 -8.40 -23.83
C VAL A 5 -9.54 -9.13 -23.13
N ASP A 6 -9.24 -9.85 -22.07
CA ASP A 6 -10.24 -10.52 -21.25
C ASP A 6 -10.84 -9.53 -20.24
N TYR A 7 -11.90 -8.85 -20.67
CA TYR A 7 -12.60 -7.87 -19.86
C TYR A 7 -13.15 -8.44 -18.54
N MET A 8 -13.53 -9.73 -18.54
CA MET A 8 -14.04 -10.37 -17.32
C MET A 8 -12.94 -10.48 -16.26
N HIS A 9 -11.74 -10.88 -16.66
CA HIS A 9 -10.58 -10.94 -15.75
C HIS A 9 -10.24 -9.56 -15.18
N ILE A 10 -10.29 -8.52 -16.02
CA ILE A 10 -10.05 -7.13 -15.57
C ILE A 10 -11.11 -6.70 -14.54
N ILE A 11 -12.39 -7.00 -14.78
CA ILE A 11 -13.48 -6.67 -13.85
C ILE A 11 -13.29 -7.39 -12.52
N LEU A 12 -12.93 -8.67 -12.51
CA LEU A 12 -12.72 -9.44 -11.29
C LEU A 12 -11.51 -8.93 -10.49
N ARG A 13 -10.40 -8.59 -11.15
CA ARG A 13 -9.24 -7.95 -10.51
C ARG A 13 -9.62 -6.58 -9.95
N GLY A 14 -10.43 -5.80 -10.67
CA GLY A 14 -10.97 -4.53 -10.19
C GLY A 14 -11.80 -4.69 -8.92
N GLY A 15 -12.60 -5.75 -8.84
CA GLY A 15 -13.36 -6.11 -7.64
C GLY A 15 -12.46 -6.44 -6.44
N LEU A 16 -11.39 -7.22 -6.65
CA LEU A 16 -10.39 -7.50 -5.62
C LEU A 16 -9.71 -6.20 -5.14
N LEU A 17 -9.31 -5.34 -6.08
CA LEU A 17 -8.68 -4.06 -5.77
C LEU A 17 -9.61 -3.17 -4.95
N ALA A 18 -10.88 -3.03 -5.35
CA ALA A 18 -11.85 -2.23 -4.62
C ALA A 18 -12.05 -2.73 -3.19
N MET A 19 -12.11 -4.05 -3.00
CA MET A 19 -12.23 -4.68 -1.67
C MET A 19 -11.01 -4.41 -0.79
N VAL A 20 -9.80 -4.56 -1.32
CA VAL A 20 -8.56 -4.28 -0.58
C VAL A 20 -8.43 -2.79 -0.27
N CYS A 21 -8.73 -1.91 -1.21
CA CYS A 21 -8.72 -0.47 -0.99
C CYS A 21 -9.75 -0.05 0.09
N ALA A 22 -10.94 -0.66 0.10
CA ALA A 22 -11.94 -0.39 1.12
C ALA A 22 -11.46 -0.80 2.53
N LEU A 23 -10.77 -1.95 2.66
CA LEU A 23 -10.18 -2.36 3.93
C LEU A 23 -9.05 -1.44 4.38
N LEU A 24 -8.17 -1.05 3.47
CA LEU A 24 -7.04 -0.18 3.77
C LEU A 24 -7.45 1.26 4.06
N SER A 25 -8.59 1.71 3.53
CA SER A 25 -9.10 3.08 3.75
C SER A 25 -9.45 3.38 5.22
N VAL A 26 -9.48 2.38 6.10
CA VAL A 26 -9.64 2.57 7.55
C VAL A 26 -8.60 3.54 8.14
N VAL A 27 -7.41 3.59 7.56
CA VAL A 27 -6.32 4.49 7.99
C VAL A 27 -6.71 5.97 7.88
N TRP A 28 -7.61 6.29 6.93
CA TRP A 28 -8.07 7.67 6.65
C TRP A 28 -9.36 8.04 7.37
N VAL A 29 -9.96 7.09 8.10
CA VAL A 29 -11.20 7.36 8.85
C VAL A 29 -10.85 8.13 10.10
N ASN A 30 -11.37 9.35 10.18
CA ASN A 30 -11.30 10.20 11.35
C ASN A 30 -12.73 10.55 11.77
N ASP A 31 -13.07 10.30 13.03
CA ASP A 31 -14.37 10.70 13.59
C ASP A 31 -14.18 12.01 14.36
N PRO A 32 -14.70 13.14 13.83
CA PRO A 32 -14.52 14.45 14.48
C PRO A 32 -15.28 14.57 15.82
N MET A 33 -16.19 13.64 16.12
CA MET A 33 -16.95 13.63 17.38
C MET A 33 -16.21 12.93 18.52
N LEU A 34 -15.10 12.22 18.22
CA LEU A 34 -14.33 11.49 19.20
C LEU A 34 -13.06 12.26 19.59
N PRO A 35 -12.58 12.14 20.85
CA PRO A 35 -11.29 12.72 21.25
C PRO A 35 -10.14 12.23 20.36
N ALA A 36 -9.15 13.11 20.16
CA ALA A 36 -7.96 12.76 19.39
C ALA A 36 -7.27 11.51 20.00
N GLY A 37 -7.06 10.49 19.16
CA GLY A 37 -6.49 9.20 19.56
C GLY A 37 -7.48 8.10 19.89
N GLU A 38 -8.78 8.36 19.87
CA GLU A 38 -9.78 7.32 20.04
C GLU A 38 -10.02 6.57 18.73
N LEU A 39 -9.86 5.24 18.76
CA LEU A 39 -9.92 4.37 17.59
C LEU A 39 -11.30 3.72 17.39
N SER A 40 -12.30 4.02 18.20
CA SER A 40 -13.62 3.38 18.15
C SER A 40 -14.32 3.57 16.80
N GLY A 41 -14.24 4.75 16.20
CA GLY A 41 -14.76 5.03 14.87
C GLY A 41 -14.09 4.19 13.78
N GLN A 42 -12.77 4.05 13.84
CA GLN A 42 -12.00 3.21 12.92
C GLN A 42 -12.37 1.72 13.06
N TRP A 43 -12.53 1.22 14.28
CA TRP A 43 -12.95 -0.15 14.54
C TRP A 43 -14.34 -0.44 14.01
N LEU A 44 -15.29 0.47 14.23
CA LEU A 44 -16.65 0.32 13.72
C LEU A 44 -16.69 0.34 12.17
N TYR A 45 -15.92 1.23 11.55
CA TYR A 45 -15.76 1.26 10.11
C TYR A 45 -15.15 -0.04 9.59
N LEU A 46 -14.04 -0.48 10.16
CA LEU A 46 -13.37 -1.72 9.79
C LEU A 46 -14.30 -2.93 9.89
N ALA A 47 -15.09 -3.04 10.97
CA ALA A 47 -16.05 -4.13 11.15
C ALA A 47 -17.11 -4.16 10.03
N LYS A 48 -17.67 -3.00 9.67
CA LYS A 48 -18.66 -2.90 8.58
C LYS A 48 -18.06 -3.27 7.22
N VAL A 49 -16.86 -2.74 6.92
CA VAL A 49 -16.18 -3.02 5.66
C VAL A 49 -15.73 -4.48 5.59
N ALA A 50 -15.24 -5.05 6.70
CA ALA A 50 -14.83 -6.45 6.75
C ALA A 50 -16.00 -7.41 6.50
N MET A 51 -17.20 -7.11 7.03
CA MET A 51 -18.40 -7.89 6.72
C MET A 51 -18.76 -7.83 5.23
N GLY A 52 -18.74 -6.64 4.64
CA GLY A 52 -18.96 -6.46 3.20
C GLY A 52 -17.89 -7.18 2.36
N ALA A 53 -16.62 -7.06 2.76
CA ALA A 53 -15.51 -7.73 2.11
C ALA A 53 -15.61 -9.26 2.20
N ALA A 54 -16.08 -9.82 3.32
CA ALA A 54 -16.29 -11.26 3.45
C ALA A 54 -17.34 -11.78 2.44
N VAL A 55 -18.44 -11.07 2.29
CA VAL A 55 -19.46 -11.41 1.27
C VAL A 55 -18.88 -11.26 -0.14
N GLY A 56 -18.20 -10.13 -0.40
CA GLY A 56 -17.53 -9.87 -1.70
C GLY A 56 -16.51 -10.96 -2.05
N TRP A 57 -15.74 -11.42 -1.06
CA TRP A 57 -14.77 -12.49 -1.23
C TRP A 57 -15.41 -13.80 -1.70
N VAL A 58 -16.52 -14.22 -1.10
CA VAL A 58 -17.25 -15.44 -1.49
C VAL A 58 -17.76 -15.34 -2.93
N VAL A 59 -18.34 -14.17 -3.29
CA VAL A 59 -18.83 -13.94 -4.66
C VAL A 59 -17.67 -13.95 -5.67
N LEU A 60 -16.57 -13.25 -5.38
CA LEU A 60 -15.41 -13.23 -6.26
C LEU A 60 -14.78 -14.61 -6.38
N ALA A 61 -14.60 -15.34 -5.29
CA ALA A 61 -14.06 -16.69 -5.31
C ALA A 61 -14.89 -17.63 -6.19
N PHE A 62 -16.22 -17.57 -6.10
CA PHE A 62 -17.11 -18.33 -6.96
C PHE A 62 -16.97 -17.96 -8.45
N LEU A 63 -16.88 -16.66 -8.75
CA LEU A 63 -16.72 -16.19 -10.13
C LEU A 63 -15.35 -16.57 -10.72
N TYR A 64 -14.27 -16.46 -9.93
CA TYR A 64 -12.93 -16.90 -10.32
C TYR A 64 -12.91 -18.41 -10.60
N TYR A 65 -13.49 -19.20 -9.69
CA TYR A 65 -13.60 -20.64 -9.86
C TYR A 65 -14.36 -21.01 -11.14
N ARG A 66 -15.52 -20.38 -11.39
CA ARG A 66 -16.31 -20.63 -12.61
C ARG A 66 -15.58 -20.29 -13.90
N LYS A 67 -14.66 -19.33 -13.87
CA LYS A 67 -13.90 -18.86 -15.04
C LYS A 67 -12.54 -19.55 -15.19
N GLY A 68 -12.10 -20.30 -14.19
CA GLY A 68 -10.79 -20.96 -14.20
C GLY A 68 -9.60 -20.00 -14.05
N TYR A 69 -9.80 -18.81 -13.46
CA TYR A 69 -8.70 -17.88 -13.17
C TYR A 69 -8.05 -18.17 -11.82
N ASP A 70 -6.76 -17.82 -11.70
CA ASP A 70 -6.03 -17.94 -10.43
C ASP A 70 -6.28 -16.71 -9.55
N MET A 71 -7.28 -16.83 -8.67
CA MET A 71 -7.60 -15.79 -7.69
C MET A 71 -6.45 -15.51 -6.74
N GLY A 72 -5.67 -16.53 -6.36
CA GLY A 72 -4.57 -16.37 -5.40
C GLY A 72 -3.47 -15.48 -5.95
N ALA A 73 -3.06 -15.71 -7.20
CA ALA A 73 -2.04 -14.89 -7.86
C ALA A 73 -2.50 -13.44 -8.05
N ASP A 74 -3.75 -13.23 -8.46
CA ASP A 74 -4.30 -11.89 -8.63
C ASP A 74 -4.43 -11.16 -7.30
N PHE A 75 -4.93 -11.83 -6.27
CA PHE A 75 -5.06 -11.25 -4.93
C PHE A 75 -3.69 -10.82 -4.37
N TYR A 76 -2.68 -11.68 -4.49
CA TYR A 76 -1.32 -11.36 -4.07
C TYR A 76 -0.80 -10.07 -4.74
N GLN A 77 -0.97 -9.96 -6.06
CA GLN A 77 -0.55 -8.77 -6.80
C GLN A 77 -1.33 -7.52 -6.38
N VAL A 78 -2.64 -7.64 -6.23
CA VAL A 78 -3.51 -6.53 -5.79
C VAL A 78 -3.09 -6.04 -4.41
N VAL A 79 -2.85 -6.94 -3.45
CA VAL A 79 -2.43 -6.59 -2.09
C VAL A 79 -1.10 -5.85 -2.12
N ILE A 80 -0.09 -6.39 -2.79
CA ILE A 80 1.24 -5.74 -2.87
C ILE A 80 1.13 -4.34 -3.45
N TRP A 81 0.46 -4.18 -4.59
CA TRP A 81 0.33 -2.87 -5.22
C TRP A 81 -0.49 -1.89 -4.40
N SER A 82 -1.50 -2.35 -3.67
CA SER A 82 -2.26 -1.52 -2.74
C SER A 82 -1.38 -1.00 -1.60
N PHE A 83 -0.52 -1.83 -1.02
CA PHE A 83 0.45 -1.38 -0.02
C PHE A 83 1.49 -0.41 -0.58
N ILE A 84 1.98 -0.63 -1.80
CA ILE A 84 2.92 0.27 -2.47
C ILE A 84 2.28 1.65 -2.70
N VAL A 85 1.05 1.70 -3.19
CA VAL A 85 0.31 2.96 -3.41
C VAL A 85 0.04 3.68 -2.09
N LEU A 86 -0.35 2.94 -1.05
CA LEU A 86 -0.56 3.51 0.28
C LEU A 86 0.75 4.08 0.86
N ALA A 87 1.88 3.37 0.69
CA ALA A 87 3.19 3.87 1.10
C ALA A 87 3.61 5.13 0.32
N ALA A 88 3.28 5.21 -0.96
CA ALA A 88 3.50 6.43 -1.74
C ALA A 88 2.72 7.61 -1.18
N SER A 89 1.44 7.42 -0.85
CA SER A 89 0.60 8.46 -0.26
C SER A 89 1.11 8.91 1.11
N GLU A 90 1.54 7.96 1.96
CA GLU A 90 2.15 8.25 3.26
C GLU A 90 3.48 8.99 3.13
N ALA A 91 4.34 8.59 2.19
CA ALA A 91 5.61 9.27 1.96
C ALA A 91 5.40 10.70 1.42
N ILE A 92 4.45 10.91 0.50
CA ILE A 92 4.10 12.24 0.02
C ILE A 92 3.52 13.10 1.16
N TYR A 93 2.65 12.53 1.98
CA TYR A 93 2.10 13.23 3.14
C TYR A 93 3.20 13.61 4.15
N GLY A 94 4.13 12.70 4.42
CA GLY A 94 5.30 12.98 5.25
C GLY A 94 6.19 14.08 4.68
N LEU A 95 6.44 14.11 3.37
CA LEU A 95 7.16 15.21 2.73
C LEU A 95 6.44 16.56 2.92
N ARG A 96 5.11 16.58 2.77
CA ARG A 96 4.33 17.80 3.03
C ARG A 96 4.46 18.29 4.47
N GLN A 97 4.54 17.36 5.45
CA GLN A 97 4.81 17.72 6.84
C GLN A 97 6.23 18.30 7.02
N LEU A 98 7.24 17.66 6.42
CA LEU A 98 8.63 18.11 6.50
C LEU A 98 8.84 19.52 5.91
N TYR A 99 8.16 19.83 4.82
CA TYR A 99 8.22 21.15 4.18
C TYR A 99 7.24 22.19 4.78
N GLY A 100 6.51 21.82 5.85
CA GLY A 100 5.59 22.75 6.55
C GLY A 100 4.27 23.02 5.83
N PHE A 101 3.93 22.25 4.79
CA PHE A 101 2.62 22.38 4.10
C PHE A 101 1.47 21.80 4.90
N THR A 102 1.75 20.88 5.82
CA THR A 102 0.77 20.27 6.73
C THR A 102 1.40 20.08 8.10
N SER A 103 0.59 20.24 9.17
CA SER A 103 1.05 19.97 10.54
C SER A 103 1.19 18.46 10.78
N SER A 104 2.14 18.08 11.64
CA SER A 104 2.23 16.71 12.14
C SER A 104 1.22 16.48 13.26
N HIS A 105 0.93 15.21 13.55
CA HIS A 105 0.03 14.81 14.64
C HIS A 105 0.73 14.79 16.01
N HIS A 106 2.00 15.20 16.08
CA HIS A 106 2.79 15.16 17.31
C HIS A 106 3.43 16.53 17.60
N SER A 107 3.43 16.94 18.88
CA SER A 107 3.95 18.27 19.28
C SER A 107 5.47 18.43 19.16
N LEU A 108 6.22 17.30 19.24
CA LEU A 108 7.70 17.32 19.25
C LEU A 108 8.32 16.87 17.92
N TYR A 109 7.55 16.22 17.04
CA TYR A 109 8.09 15.66 15.80
C TYR A 109 7.38 16.26 14.60
N SER A 110 8.15 16.74 13.66
CA SER A 110 7.63 17.34 12.41
C SER A 110 7.11 16.32 11.41
N LEU A 111 7.50 15.04 11.55
CA LEU A 111 7.18 13.97 10.62
C LEU A 111 6.50 12.81 11.34
N THR A 112 5.24 12.54 11.01
CA THR A 112 4.47 11.41 11.55
C THR A 112 3.64 10.70 10.47
N GLY A 113 3.53 11.26 9.27
CA GLY A 113 2.55 10.79 8.27
C GLY A 113 1.13 10.90 8.84
N SER A 114 0.30 9.92 8.53
CA SER A 114 -1.03 9.77 9.15
C SER A 114 -1.00 9.12 10.54
N PHE A 115 0.17 8.70 11.01
CA PHE A 115 0.36 8.10 12.32
C PHE A 115 0.54 9.16 13.41
N PHE A 116 0.34 8.77 14.67
CA PHE A 116 0.57 9.62 15.82
C PHE A 116 2.06 9.82 16.16
N ASN A 117 2.92 8.86 15.77
CA ASN A 117 4.33 8.85 16.11
C ASN A 117 5.21 8.54 14.89
N PRO A 118 6.43 9.09 14.83
CA PRO A 118 7.37 8.80 13.76
C PRO A 118 7.86 7.34 13.73
N GLY A 119 7.85 6.63 14.88
CA GLY A 119 8.26 5.23 14.96
C GLY A 119 7.38 4.29 14.12
N PRO A 120 6.07 4.19 14.37
CA PRO A 120 5.15 3.44 13.54
C PRO A 120 5.16 3.84 12.06
N TYR A 121 5.22 5.14 11.77
CA TYR A 121 5.34 5.65 10.40
C TYR A 121 6.57 5.11 9.68
N SER A 122 7.75 5.24 10.31
CA SER A 122 9.00 4.74 9.74
C SER A 122 9.01 3.21 9.63
N GLY A 123 8.44 2.51 10.62
CA GLY A 123 8.29 1.06 10.61
C GLY A 123 7.42 0.57 9.46
N TYR A 124 6.31 1.26 9.21
CA TYR A 124 5.44 0.97 8.07
C TYR A 124 6.19 1.12 6.74
N LEU A 125 6.88 2.24 6.52
CA LEU A 125 7.65 2.46 5.29
C LEU A 125 8.79 1.46 5.12
N ALA A 126 9.48 1.09 6.21
CA ALA A 126 10.54 0.07 6.19
C ALA A 126 10.01 -1.32 5.84
N MET A 127 8.77 -1.65 6.22
CA MET A 127 8.10 -2.90 5.85
C MET A 127 7.72 -2.94 4.36
N ILE A 128 7.33 -1.81 3.78
CA ILE A 128 6.95 -1.75 2.36
C ILE A 128 8.17 -1.64 1.43
N PHE A 129 9.29 -1.13 1.92
CA PHE A 129 10.52 -0.98 1.14
C PHE A 129 10.94 -2.27 0.39
N PRO A 130 11.05 -3.46 1.04
CA PRO A 130 11.42 -4.69 0.35
C PRO A 130 10.36 -5.14 -0.66
N LEU A 131 9.07 -4.85 -0.46
CA LEU A 131 8.02 -5.17 -1.43
C LEU A 131 8.18 -4.33 -2.70
N CYS A 132 8.48 -3.04 -2.57
CA CYS A 132 8.78 -2.17 -3.71
C CYS A 132 10.04 -2.65 -4.46
N LEU A 133 11.08 -3.04 -3.72
CA LEU A 133 12.33 -3.54 -4.28
C LEU A 133 12.11 -4.85 -5.06
N ASP A 134 11.35 -5.80 -4.50
CA ASP A 134 11.00 -7.05 -5.18
C ASP A 134 10.22 -6.80 -6.48
N GLN A 135 9.21 -5.93 -6.44
CA GLN A 135 8.43 -5.60 -7.64
C GLN A 135 9.30 -4.92 -8.70
N TRP A 136 10.17 -3.99 -8.31
CA TRP A 136 11.11 -3.38 -9.22
C TRP A 136 12.06 -4.40 -9.87
N LEU A 137 12.67 -5.29 -9.08
CA LEU A 137 13.60 -6.31 -9.57
C LEU A 137 12.92 -7.32 -10.49
N ARG A 138 11.70 -7.76 -10.16
CA ARG A 138 10.88 -8.66 -11.02
C ARG A 138 10.56 -8.01 -12.35
N LEU A 139 10.11 -6.77 -12.32
CA LEU A 139 9.76 -6.03 -13.54
C LEU A 139 11.02 -5.66 -14.35
N ARG A 140 12.16 -5.39 -13.70
CA ARG A 140 13.44 -5.12 -14.38
C ARG A 140 13.88 -6.29 -15.26
N LYS A 141 13.71 -7.53 -14.79
CA LYS A 141 14.14 -8.75 -15.50
C LYS A 141 13.31 -9.10 -16.74
N ARG A 142 12.13 -8.50 -16.91
CA ARG A 142 11.28 -8.74 -18.09
C ARG A 142 11.80 -7.99 -19.30
N GLU A 143 12.04 -8.69 -20.43
CA GLU A 143 12.55 -8.09 -21.66
C GLU A 143 11.46 -7.32 -22.43
N ASN A 144 10.30 -7.91 -22.64
CA ASN A 144 9.18 -7.32 -23.37
C ASN A 144 8.09 -6.85 -22.40
N LYS A 145 8.26 -5.62 -21.89
CA LYS A 145 7.29 -5.01 -20.98
C LYS A 145 6.12 -4.40 -21.76
N ASN A 146 4.92 -4.74 -21.36
CA ASN A 146 3.73 -4.03 -21.81
C ASN A 146 3.60 -2.67 -21.08
N TRP A 147 2.63 -1.85 -21.49
CA TRP A 147 2.42 -0.52 -20.90
C TRP A 147 2.19 -0.56 -19.38
N MET A 148 1.40 -1.52 -18.89
CA MET A 148 1.13 -1.66 -17.45
C MET A 148 2.39 -2.03 -16.66
N GLU A 149 3.26 -2.88 -17.22
CA GLU A 149 4.53 -3.28 -16.61
C GLU A 149 5.53 -2.12 -16.57
N TRP A 150 5.56 -1.27 -17.59
CA TRP A 150 6.35 -0.06 -17.55
C TRP A 150 5.88 0.92 -16.48
N THR A 151 4.56 1.11 -16.38
CA THR A 151 3.97 1.94 -15.31
C THR A 151 4.31 1.38 -13.93
N GLY A 152 4.20 0.06 -13.74
CA GLY A 152 4.60 -0.60 -12.50
C GLY A 152 6.08 -0.45 -12.18
N TYR A 153 6.95 -0.62 -13.17
CA TYR A 153 8.39 -0.46 -13.02
C TYR A 153 8.77 0.93 -12.51
N TYR A 154 8.33 1.98 -13.20
CA TYR A 154 8.62 3.35 -12.80
C TYR A 154 7.89 3.74 -11.51
N GLY A 155 6.68 3.23 -11.28
CA GLY A 155 5.94 3.40 -10.04
C GLY A 155 6.71 2.86 -8.84
N ALA A 156 7.20 1.63 -8.92
CA ALA A 156 8.00 1.02 -7.85
C ALA A 156 9.29 1.81 -7.57
N VAL A 157 10.00 2.27 -8.61
CA VAL A 157 11.20 3.12 -8.48
C VAL A 157 10.87 4.44 -7.78
N ALA A 158 9.78 5.10 -8.21
CA ALA A 158 9.36 6.37 -7.62
C ALA A 158 9.02 6.21 -6.12
N VAL A 159 8.32 5.14 -5.75
CA VAL A 159 7.97 4.88 -4.35
C VAL A 159 9.21 4.53 -3.52
N LEU A 160 10.15 3.73 -4.04
CA LEU A 160 11.44 3.49 -3.39
C LEU A 160 12.17 4.81 -3.11
N PHE A 161 12.22 5.69 -4.09
CA PHE A 161 12.85 7.00 -3.95
C PHE A 161 12.14 7.85 -2.88
N LEU A 162 10.81 7.91 -2.89
CA LEU A 162 10.02 8.64 -1.89
C LEU A 162 10.27 8.10 -0.47
N ILE A 163 10.28 6.78 -0.29
CA ILE A 163 10.58 6.15 1.00
C ILE A 163 11.99 6.56 1.48
N LEU A 164 12.98 6.49 0.61
CA LEU A 164 14.36 6.87 0.94
C LEU A 164 14.50 8.37 1.28
N CYS A 165 13.67 9.24 0.71
CA CYS A 165 13.66 10.67 1.05
C CYS A 165 13.11 10.95 2.47
N VAL A 166 12.09 10.21 2.92
CA VAL A 166 11.43 10.49 4.20
C VAL A 166 11.96 9.63 5.36
N LEU A 167 12.47 8.45 5.09
CA LEU A 167 12.94 7.51 6.11
C LEU A 167 14.01 8.11 7.04
N PRO A 168 15.01 8.91 6.55
CA PRO A 168 15.98 9.59 7.40
C PRO A 168 15.35 10.52 8.44
N ALA A 169 14.36 11.28 8.01
CA ALA A 169 13.68 12.25 8.86
C ALA A 169 12.79 11.63 9.94
N GLY A 170 12.40 10.37 9.76
CA GLY A 170 11.61 9.58 10.73
C GLY A 170 12.36 9.20 12.00
N MET A 171 13.67 9.49 12.10
CA MET A 171 14.54 9.30 13.27
C MET A 171 14.50 7.88 13.90
N SER A 172 14.01 6.89 13.17
CA SER A 172 13.88 5.50 13.64
C SER A 172 15.05 4.64 13.18
N ARG A 173 16.03 4.42 14.07
CA ARG A 173 17.21 3.57 13.76
C ARG A 173 16.83 2.13 13.41
N SER A 174 15.82 1.58 14.10
CA SER A 174 15.32 0.24 13.83
C SER A 174 14.70 0.09 12.43
N ALA A 175 13.97 1.12 11.97
CA ALA A 175 13.41 1.13 10.62
C ALA A 175 14.50 1.14 9.54
N TRP A 176 15.60 1.87 9.74
CA TRP A 176 16.77 1.85 8.86
C TRP A 176 17.40 0.46 8.76
N VAL A 177 17.66 -0.14 9.93
CA VAL A 177 18.25 -1.49 9.98
C VAL A 177 17.33 -2.50 9.31
N ALA A 178 16.02 -2.43 9.57
CA ALA A 178 15.04 -3.31 8.95
C ALA A 178 15.00 -3.15 7.42
N ALA A 179 15.00 -1.91 6.91
CA ALA A 179 15.02 -1.65 5.47
C ALA A 179 16.31 -2.16 4.81
N LEU A 180 17.49 -1.96 5.44
CA LEU A 180 18.75 -2.45 4.91
C LEU A 180 18.82 -3.99 4.89
N ILE A 181 18.48 -4.65 5.99
CA ILE A 181 18.52 -6.13 6.07
C ILE A 181 17.53 -6.73 5.07
N SER A 182 16.31 -6.23 5.04
CA SER A 182 15.29 -6.73 4.10
C SER A 182 15.65 -6.44 2.64
N GLY A 183 16.29 -5.31 2.36
CA GLY A 183 16.80 -4.97 1.03
C GLY A 183 17.89 -5.93 0.56
N ILE A 184 18.83 -6.29 1.44
CA ILE A 184 19.88 -7.29 1.15
C ILE A 184 19.25 -8.67 0.90
N TRP A 185 18.22 -9.03 1.67
CA TRP A 185 17.54 -10.33 1.53
C TRP A 185 16.80 -10.48 0.20
N VAL A 186 16.23 -9.39 -0.31
CA VAL A 186 15.46 -9.38 -1.57
C VAL A 186 16.37 -9.34 -2.80
N TYR A 187 17.56 -8.72 -2.70
CA TYR A 187 18.54 -8.61 -3.79
C TYR A 187 19.27 -9.92 -4.04
#